data_d6e5de7c727ecfd03e247331ed1f3e27
#
_entry.id   d6e5de7c727ecfd03e247331ed1f3e27
#
_cell.length_a   1.000
_cell.length_b   1.000
_cell.length_c   1.000
_cell.angle_alpha   90.00
_cell.angle_beta   90.00
_cell.angle_gamma   90.00
#
_symmetry.space_group_name_H-M   'P 1'
#
loop_
_entity.id
_entity.type
_entity.pdbx_description
1 polymer ?
#
loop_
_entity_poly.entity_id
_entity_poly.type
_entity_poly.pdbx_seq_one_letter_code
_entity_poly.pdbx_strand_id
1 'polypeptide(L)'
;MPATNSSQDHMHHRDVTVDAIDGSLNAEVKYGALRWRLSGEDAAAPDPVSSFLGALGGCLLMSLRVAARVRKVVLGRASVHASANGKGHLKEIKVELQVESSASDDQLNRLVEVAERGCHIRNLIRDDVTFALLVTRL
;
A
#
# COMPACT_ATOMS: atom_id res chain seq x y z
N MET A 1 -18.16 17.74 -24.50
CA MET A 1 -17.79 16.42 -23.94
C MET A 1 -18.65 16.18 -22.72
N PRO A 2 -19.41 15.10 -22.70
CA PRO A 2 -20.07 14.75 -21.47
C PRO A 2 -19.01 14.54 -20.40
N ALA A 3 -19.24 15.08 -19.20
CA ALA A 3 -18.38 14.81 -18.08
C ALA A 3 -18.36 13.29 -17.85
N THR A 4 -17.30 12.66 -18.24
CA THR A 4 -17.07 11.28 -17.89
C THR A 4 -17.09 11.20 -16.36
N ASN A 5 -17.78 10.21 -15.84
CA ASN A 5 -17.88 10.00 -14.43
C ASN A 5 -16.46 9.76 -13.86
N SER A 6 -15.82 10.85 -13.44
CA SER A 6 -14.43 10.88 -13.04
C SER A 6 -14.10 9.86 -11.93
N SER A 7 -15.09 9.51 -11.09
CA SER A 7 -14.89 8.53 -10.03
C SER A 7 -14.77 7.09 -10.56
N GLN A 8 -15.51 6.74 -11.60
CA GLN A 8 -15.41 5.41 -12.23
C GLN A 8 -14.13 5.29 -13.06
N ASP A 9 -13.75 6.37 -13.76
CA ASP A 9 -12.50 6.40 -14.51
C ASP A 9 -11.29 6.24 -13.59
N HIS A 10 -11.31 6.82 -12.38
CA HIS A 10 -10.28 6.63 -11.38
C HIS A 10 -10.18 5.19 -10.86
N MET A 11 -11.28 4.41 -10.88
CA MET A 11 -11.26 3.02 -10.43
C MET A 11 -10.65 2.08 -11.47
N HIS A 12 -10.73 2.42 -12.77
CA HIS A 12 -10.30 1.53 -13.85
C HIS A 12 -9.04 2.00 -14.57
N HIS A 13 -8.76 3.31 -14.54
CA HIS A 13 -7.58 3.89 -15.17
C HIS A 13 -6.83 4.76 -14.17
N ARG A 14 -5.54 4.53 -14.07
CA ARG A 14 -4.63 5.31 -13.23
C ARG A 14 -3.35 5.55 -13.99
N ASP A 15 -2.87 6.78 -13.95
CA ASP A 15 -1.60 7.11 -14.57
C ASP A 15 -0.84 8.17 -13.74
N VAL A 16 0.47 8.09 -13.85
CA VAL A 16 1.39 9.09 -13.33
C VAL A 16 2.45 9.36 -14.39
N THR A 17 3.03 10.54 -14.36
CA THR A 17 4.21 10.85 -15.15
C THR A 17 5.39 11.00 -14.21
N VAL A 18 6.53 10.46 -14.60
CA VAL A 18 7.76 10.54 -13.79
C VAL A 18 8.86 11.15 -14.65
N ASP A 19 9.41 12.25 -14.20
CA ASP A 19 10.50 12.94 -14.88
C ASP A 19 11.80 12.82 -14.08
N ALA A 20 12.87 12.45 -14.75
CA ALA A 20 14.20 12.46 -14.15
C ALA A 20 14.64 13.90 -13.88
N ILE A 21 15.33 14.09 -12.78
CA ILE A 21 15.97 15.37 -12.45
C ILE A 21 17.44 15.27 -12.87
N ASP A 22 17.84 16.10 -13.83
CA ASP A 22 19.14 16.02 -14.47
C ASP A 22 20.30 16.08 -13.47
N GLY A 23 21.31 15.25 -13.72
CA GLY A 23 22.52 15.18 -12.92
C GLY A 23 22.35 14.54 -11.54
N SER A 24 21.24 13.86 -11.31
CA SER A 24 20.95 13.26 -10.02
C SER A 24 20.28 11.88 -10.16
N LEU A 25 20.18 11.15 -9.04
CA LEU A 25 19.36 9.94 -8.92
C LEU A 25 17.99 10.27 -8.31
N ASN A 26 17.44 11.43 -8.67
CA ASN A 26 16.14 11.89 -8.23
C ASN A 26 15.16 11.92 -9.39
N ALA A 27 13.88 11.76 -9.06
CA ALA A 27 12.79 11.87 -10.02
C ALA A 27 11.61 12.62 -9.39
N GLU A 28 10.87 13.33 -10.21
CA GLU A 28 9.62 13.97 -9.81
C GLU A 28 8.45 13.18 -10.34
N VAL A 29 7.53 12.81 -9.46
CA VAL A 29 6.28 12.13 -9.81
C VAL A 29 5.17 13.16 -9.90
N LYS A 30 4.37 13.07 -10.97
CA LYS A 30 3.23 13.97 -11.23
C LYS A 30 1.94 13.14 -11.30
N TYR A 31 0.99 13.51 -10.48
CA TYR A 31 -0.36 12.96 -10.50
C TYR A 31 -1.35 14.12 -10.46
N GLY A 32 -1.97 14.43 -11.61
CA GLY A 32 -2.79 15.63 -11.71
C GLY A 32 -1.99 16.88 -11.34
N ALA A 33 -2.47 17.65 -10.37
CA ALA A 33 -1.79 18.82 -9.84
C ALA A 33 -0.78 18.49 -8.73
N LEU A 34 -0.73 17.23 -8.27
CA LEU A 34 0.16 16.80 -7.20
C LEU A 34 1.56 16.50 -7.74
N ARG A 35 2.55 16.78 -6.92
CA ARG A 35 3.97 16.54 -7.20
C ARG A 35 4.62 15.99 -5.95
N TRP A 36 5.47 14.98 -6.12
CA TRP A 36 6.36 14.52 -5.06
C TRP A 36 7.66 13.98 -5.67
N ARG A 37 8.67 13.84 -4.84
CA ARG A 37 9.98 13.41 -5.26
C ARG A 37 10.30 12.01 -4.76
N LEU A 38 10.95 11.23 -5.62
CA LEU A 38 11.62 9.99 -5.26
C LEU A 38 13.14 10.24 -5.36
N SER A 39 13.90 9.61 -4.49
CA SER A 39 15.35 9.75 -4.51
C SER A 39 16.08 8.43 -4.33
N GLY A 40 17.09 8.19 -5.13
CA GLY A 40 18.02 7.08 -4.97
C GLY A 40 19.30 7.46 -4.23
N GLU A 41 19.41 8.71 -3.76
CA GLU A 41 20.65 9.23 -3.15
C GLU A 41 20.45 10.09 -1.91
N ASP A 42 19.26 10.67 -1.72
CA ASP A 42 18.98 11.65 -0.67
C ASP A 42 17.92 11.09 0.29
N ALA A 43 18.25 11.05 1.58
CA ALA A 43 17.32 10.58 2.63
C ALA A 43 16.14 11.53 2.88
N ALA A 44 16.14 12.74 2.30
CA ALA A 44 15.02 13.69 2.42
C ALA A 44 13.79 13.31 1.59
N ALA A 45 13.92 12.34 0.69
CA ALA A 45 12.82 11.80 -0.09
C ALA A 45 12.88 10.27 -0.10
N PRO A 46 11.72 9.59 -0.17
CA PRO A 46 11.73 8.12 -0.19
C PRO A 46 12.33 7.61 -1.50
N ASP A 47 12.98 6.46 -1.44
CA ASP A 47 13.34 5.71 -2.62
C ASP A 47 12.12 4.99 -3.20
N PRO A 48 12.20 4.44 -4.43
CA PRO A 48 11.08 3.73 -5.04
C PRO A 48 10.58 2.52 -4.24
N VAL A 49 11.47 1.76 -3.60
CA VAL A 49 11.09 0.60 -2.79
C VAL A 49 10.30 1.05 -1.56
N SER A 50 10.76 2.08 -0.86
CA SER A 50 10.04 2.63 0.30
C SER A 50 8.66 3.15 -0.11
N SER A 51 8.56 3.78 -1.27
CA SER A 51 7.29 4.26 -1.82
C SER A 51 6.34 3.10 -2.15
N PHE A 52 6.87 2.01 -2.70
CA PHE A 52 6.10 0.78 -2.94
C PHE A 52 5.58 0.19 -1.63
N LEU A 53 6.41 0.14 -0.58
CA LEU A 53 5.99 -0.34 0.73
C LEU A 53 4.89 0.53 1.34
N GLY A 54 4.98 1.85 1.16
CA GLY A 54 3.93 2.77 1.55
C GLY A 54 2.61 2.51 0.81
N ALA A 55 2.69 2.28 -0.49
CA ALA A 55 1.53 1.92 -1.31
C ALA A 55 0.92 0.59 -0.87
N LEU A 56 1.74 -0.42 -0.61
CA LEU A 56 1.30 -1.72 -0.11
C LEU A 56 0.57 -1.58 1.23
N GLY A 57 1.17 -0.88 2.19
CA GLY A 57 0.57 -0.65 3.50
C GLY A 57 -0.74 0.11 3.42
N GLY A 58 -0.78 1.18 2.64
CA GLY A 58 -2.00 1.96 2.41
C GLY A 58 -3.10 1.13 1.76
N CYS A 59 -2.76 0.32 0.76
CA CYS A 59 -3.70 -0.56 0.08
C CYS A 59 -4.30 -1.60 1.06
N LEU A 60 -3.48 -2.22 1.88
CA LEU A 60 -3.95 -3.17 2.90
C LEU A 60 -4.88 -2.50 3.92
N LEU A 61 -4.53 -1.30 4.42
CA LEU A 61 -5.38 -0.56 5.35
C LEU A 61 -6.71 -0.18 4.74
N MET A 62 -6.73 0.31 3.51
CA MET A 62 -7.96 0.66 2.80
C MET A 62 -8.84 -0.57 2.57
N SER A 63 -8.25 -1.67 2.13
CA SER A 63 -8.96 -2.94 1.94
C SER A 63 -9.54 -3.47 3.25
N LEU A 64 -8.81 -3.35 4.34
CA LEU A 64 -9.28 -3.74 5.66
C LEU A 64 -10.48 -2.91 6.09
N ARG A 65 -10.44 -1.59 5.88
CA ARG A 65 -11.56 -0.70 6.18
C ARG A 65 -12.81 -1.04 5.38
N VAL A 66 -12.64 -1.32 4.09
CA VAL A 66 -13.75 -1.73 3.23
C VAL A 66 -14.35 -3.04 3.72
N ALA A 67 -13.52 -4.04 4.00
CA ALA A 67 -13.96 -5.33 4.51
C ALA A 67 -14.73 -5.19 5.83
N ALA A 68 -14.24 -4.35 6.72
CA ALA A 68 -14.89 -4.08 8.01
C ALA A 68 -16.26 -3.40 7.84
N ARG A 69 -16.34 -2.39 6.97
CA ARG A 69 -17.60 -1.69 6.68
C ARG A 69 -18.67 -2.63 6.13
N VAL A 70 -18.29 -3.47 5.18
CA VAL A 70 -19.21 -4.45 4.57
C VAL A 70 -19.75 -5.42 5.62
N ARG A 71 -18.94 -5.82 6.58
CA ARG A 71 -19.30 -6.79 7.64
C ARG A 71 -19.79 -6.14 8.92
N LYS A 72 -19.89 -4.80 8.94
CA LYS A 72 -20.32 -4.02 10.11
C LYS A 72 -19.47 -4.29 11.35
N VAL A 73 -18.17 -4.46 11.15
CA VAL A 73 -17.20 -4.61 12.23
C VAL A 73 -16.54 -3.24 12.47
N VAL A 74 -16.52 -2.83 13.73
CA VAL A 74 -15.92 -1.55 14.10
C VAL A 74 -14.40 -1.73 14.26
N LEU A 75 -13.63 -0.94 13.52
CA LEU A 75 -12.20 -0.82 13.66
C LEU A 75 -11.86 0.59 14.17
N GLY A 76 -11.06 0.66 15.20
CA GLY A 76 -10.48 1.91 15.68
C GLY A 76 -9.22 2.28 14.89
N ARG A 77 -8.14 2.59 15.61
CA ARG A 77 -6.85 2.91 15.01
C ARG A 77 -6.28 1.67 14.31
N ALA A 78 -5.63 1.90 13.19
CA ALA A 78 -4.91 0.85 12.47
C ALA A 78 -3.65 1.43 11.86
N SER A 79 -2.56 0.69 11.95
CA SER A 79 -1.29 1.08 11.33
C SER A 79 -0.60 -0.14 10.73
N VAL A 80 0.22 0.12 9.73
CA VAL A 80 1.04 -0.89 9.08
C VAL A 80 2.50 -0.44 9.12
N HIS A 81 3.36 -1.35 9.55
CA HIS A 81 4.79 -1.23 9.34
C HIS A 81 5.20 -2.27 8.31
N ALA A 82 5.67 -1.81 7.15
CA ALA A 82 6.10 -2.67 6.06
C ALA A 82 7.61 -2.54 5.86
N SER A 83 8.28 -3.67 5.75
CA SER A 83 9.73 -3.72 5.51
C SER A 83 10.06 -4.71 4.41
N ALA A 84 11.18 -4.50 3.75
CA ALA A 84 11.66 -5.37 2.69
C ALA A 84 13.17 -5.60 2.85
N ASN A 85 13.58 -6.83 2.57
CA ASN A 85 14.97 -7.24 2.61
C ASN A 85 15.37 -7.94 1.32
N GLY A 86 16.62 -7.79 0.94
CA GLY A 86 17.20 -8.43 -0.21
C GLY A 86 18.28 -7.57 -0.83
N LYS A 87 19.42 -8.18 -1.15
CA LYS A 87 20.52 -7.51 -1.82
C LYS A 87 20.41 -7.77 -3.32
N GLY A 88 20.21 -6.71 -4.09
CA GLY A 88 19.99 -6.79 -5.54
C GLY A 88 18.54 -7.09 -5.91
N HIS A 89 17.94 -8.14 -5.35
CA HIS A 89 16.54 -8.47 -5.49
C HIS A 89 15.87 -8.46 -4.13
N LEU A 90 14.63 -7.98 -4.07
CA LEU A 90 13.81 -8.11 -2.87
C LEU A 90 13.41 -9.57 -2.71
N LYS A 91 13.83 -10.20 -1.63
CA LYS A 91 13.54 -11.60 -1.35
C LYS A 91 12.45 -11.79 -0.32
N GLU A 92 12.25 -10.79 0.52
CA GLU A 92 11.32 -10.85 1.64
C GLU A 92 10.64 -9.51 1.85
N ILE A 93 9.34 -9.56 2.05
CA ILE A 93 8.52 -8.42 2.49
C ILE A 93 7.79 -8.85 3.75
N LYS A 94 7.92 -8.06 4.79
CA LYS A 94 7.24 -8.28 6.06
C LYS A 94 6.30 -7.12 6.35
N VAL A 95 5.06 -7.43 6.67
CA VAL A 95 4.04 -6.45 7.03
C VAL A 95 3.55 -6.74 8.44
N GLU A 96 3.62 -5.76 9.30
CA GLU A 96 3.08 -5.81 10.66
C GLU A 96 1.87 -4.88 10.73
N LEU A 97 0.70 -5.47 10.88
CA LEU A 97 -0.56 -4.75 11.02
C LEU A 97 -0.93 -4.68 12.50
N GLN A 98 -1.08 -3.47 13.00
CA GLN A 98 -1.60 -3.21 14.34
C GLN A 98 -2.98 -2.61 14.24
N VAL A 99 -3.95 -3.16 14.97
CA VAL A 99 -5.34 -2.74 14.85
C VAL A 99 -6.03 -2.72 16.21
N GLU A 100 -6.83 -1.68 16.42
CA GLU A 100 -7.72 -1.54 17.55
C GLU A 100 -9.11 -1.99 17.14
N SER A 101 -9.61 -3.03 17.78
CA SER A 101 -10.94 -3.57 17.50
C SER A 101 -11.44 -4.42 18.66
N SER A 102 -12.74 -4.40 18.89
CA SER A 102 -13.43 -5.31 19.82
C SER A 102 -13.88 -6.61 19.15
N ALA A 103 -13.64 -6.78 17.86
CA ALA A 103 -13.95 -8.01 17.14
C ALA A 103 -13.24 -9.22 17.75
N SER A 104 -13.84 -10.40 17.66
CA SER A 104 -13.17 -11.64 18.05
C SER A 104 -11.94 -11.90 17.20
N ASP A 105 -11.04 -12.75 17.67
CA ASP A 105 -9.85 -13.11 16.91
C ASP A 105 -10.21 -13.74 15.58
N ASP A 106 -11.25 -14.60 15.55
CA ASP A 106 -11.71 -15.22 14.31
C ASP A 106 -12.26 -14.18 13.33
N GLN A 107 -13.06 -13.22 13.79
CA GLN A 107 -13.57 -12.14 12.95
C GLN A 107 -12.43 -11.29 12.41
N LEU A 108 -11.47 -10.93 13.25
CA LEU A 108 -10.33 -10.09 12.86
C LEU A 108 -9.46 -10.81 11.82
N ASN A 109 -9.14 -12.08 12.07
CA ASN A 109 -8.34 -12.87 11.14
C ASN A 109 -9.05 -13.00 9.78
N ARG A 110 -10.37 -13.20 9.78
CA ARG A 110 -11.14 -13.27 8.56
C ARG A 110 -11.14 -11.95 7.78
N LEU A 111 -11.26 -10.82 8.48
CA LEU A 111 -11.16 -9.50 7.86
C LEU A 111 -9.81 -9.29 7.19
N VAL A 112 -8.74 -9.69 7.87
CA VAL A 112 -7.38 -9.57 7.34
C VAL A 112 -7.19 -10.44 6.09
N GLU A 113 -7.69 -11.67 6.09
CA GLU A 113 -7.66 -12.55 4.91
C GLU A 113 -8.38 -11.92 3.72
N VAL A 114 -9.57 -11.36 3.95
CA VAL A 114 -10.35 -10.69 2.90
C VAL A 114 -9.62 -9.46 2.39
N ALA A 115 -9.04 -8.67 3.29
CA ALA A 115 -8.27 -7.47 2.94
C ALA A 115 -7.05 -7.83 2.09
N GLU A 116 -6.32 -8.86 2.46
CA GLU A 116 -5.15 -9.33 1.72
C GLU A 116 -5.53 -9.78 0.31
N ARG A 117 -6.59 -10.56 0.17
CA ARG A 117 -7.09 -11.02 -1.14
C ARG A 117 -7.56 -9.87 -2.03
N GLY A 118 -8.15 -8.84 -1.43
CA GLY A 118 -8.65 -7.66 -2.14
C GLY A 118 -7.60 -6.59 -2.39
N CYS A 119 -6.39 -6.76 -1.88
CA CYS A 119 -5.33 -5.76 -2.04
C CYS A 119 -4.65 -5.90 -3.40
N HIS A 120 -4.86 -4.92 -4.28
CA HIS A 120 -4.29 -4.92 -5.62
C HIS A 120 -2.76 -4.93 -5.60
N ILE A 121 -2.15 -4.19 -4.69
CA ILE A 121 -0.69 -4.11 -4.59
C ILE A 121 -0.10 -5.43 -4.09
N ARG A 122 -0.73 -6.06 -3.09
CA ARG A 122 -0.31 -7.39 -2.60
C ARG A 122 -0.32 -8.43 -3.72
N ASN A 123 -1.34 -8.38 -4.56
CA ASN A 123 -1.50 -9.34 -5.67
C ASN A 123 -0.47 -9.15 -6.79
N LEU A 124 0.26 -8.04 -6.81
CA LEU A 124 1.36 -7.80 -7.75
C LEU A 124 2.70 -8.36 -7.27
N ILE A 125 2.80 -8.79 -6.01
CA ILE A 125 4.03 -9.34 -5.47
C ILE A 125 4.26 -10.74 -6.05
N ARG A 126 5.46 -10.98 -6.55
CA ARG A 126 5.84 -12.26 -7.16
C ARG A 126 5.84 -13.39 -6.13
N ASP A 127 5.54 -14.59 -6.59
CA ASP A 127 5.48 -15.78 -5.72
C ASP A 127 6.84 -16.18 -5.14
N ASP A 128 7.95 -15.79 -5.80
CA ASP A 128 9.30 -16.05 -5.31
C ASP A 128 9.77 -15.06 -4.24
N VAL A 129 8.94 -14.07 -3.90
CA VAL A 129 9.16 -13.18 -2.76
C VAL A 129 8.45 -13.75 -1.54
N THR A 130 9.17 -13.97 -0.46
CA THR A 130 8.57 -14.38 0.81
C THR A 130 7.77 -13.23 1.38
N PHE A 131 6.48 -13.44 1.60
CA PHE A 131 5.59 -12.43 2.16
C PHE A 131 5.04 -12.90 3.50
N ALA A 132 5.25 -12.11 4.54
CA ALA A 132 4.73 -12.38 5.88
C ALA A 132 3.85 -11.23 6.35
N LEU A 133 2.63 -11.56 6.77
CA LEU A 133 1.68 -10.62 7.35
C LEU A 133 1.38 -11.02 8.79
N LEU A 134 1.78 -10.19 9.73
CA LEU A 134 1.54 -10.38 11.16
C LEU A 134 0.49 -9.39 11.63
N VAL A 135 -0.44 -9.85 12.44
CA VAL A 135 -1.52 -9.04 13.00
C VAL A 135 -1.39 -8.98 14.51
N THR A 136 -1.39 -7.77 15.05
CA THR A 136 -1.33 -7.53 16.48
C THR A 136 -2.47 -6.60 16.88
N ARG A 137 -3.14 -6.92 17.97
CA ARG A 137 -4.15 -6.06 18.55
C ARG A 137 -3.47 -4.92 19.34
N LEU A 138 -3.95 -3.72 19.13
CA LEU A 138 -3.54 -2.59 19.96
C LEU A 138 -4.19 -2.63 21.33
#